data_e69c007a41a9f7752127dfed113b49ac
#
_entry.id   e69c007a41a9f7752127dfed113b49ac
#
_cell.length_a   1.000
_cell.length_b   1.000
_cell.length_c   1.000
_cell.angle_alpha   90.00
_cell.angle_beta   90.00
_cell.angle_gamma   90.00
#
_symmetry.space_group_name_H-M   'P 1'
#
loop_
_entity.id
_entity.type
_entity.pdbx_description
1 polymer ?
#
loop_
_entity_poly.entity_id
_entity_poly.type
_entity_poly.pdbx_seq_one_letter_code
_entity_poly.pdbx_strand_id
1 'polypeptide(L)'
;TLEQTLGLIDAIGPDGLGLLVDSYHLDTTSTDAAALLPLGDALIVHAHINDAGSETTAETALDGNRVLPGAGRLPLQHYVDVLKAIGYSGFLCCEVLTPTPLGPTPTDAANNIRESLRKLGV
;
A
#
# COMPACT_ATOMS: atom_id res chain seq x y z
N THR A 1 11.06 -2.04 -8.65
CA THR A 1 10.25 -3.26 -8.55
C THR A 1 10.58 -4.00 -7.26
N LEU A 2 9.67 -4.89 -6.80
CA LEU A 2 9.88 -5.73 -5.63
C LEU A 2 11.20 -6.51 -5.74
N GLU A 3 11.45 -7.15 -6.89
CA GLU A 3 12.67 -7.92 -7.14
C GLU A 3 13.95 -7.07 -6.97
N GLN A 4 13.97 -5.86 -7.52
CA GLN A 4 15.11 -4.95 -7.39
C GLN A 4 15.34 -4.54 -5.92
N THR A 5 14.27 -4.28 -5.18
CA THR A 5 14.38 -3.92 -3.75
C THR A 5 14.89 -5.09 -2.92
N LEU A 6 14.39 -6.30 -3.18
CA LEU A 6 14.88 -7.51 -2.50
C LEU A 6 16.35 -7.79 -2.82
N GLY A 7 16.77 -7.58 -4.08
CA GLY A 7 18.19 -7.69 -4.46
C GLY A 7 19.09 -6.68 -3.74
N LEU A 8 18.59 -5.46 -3.49
CA LEU A 8 19.32 -4.45 -2.71
C LEU A 8 19.42 -4.85 -1.23
N ILE A 9 18.34 -5.33 -0.64
CA ILE A 9 18.33 -5.80 0.76
C ILE A 9 19.31 -6.97 0.93
N ASP A 10 19.31 -7.93 0.00
CA ASP A 10 20.23 -9.07 0.01
C ASP A 10 21.69 -8.62 -0.08
N ALA A 11 21.99 -7.65 -0.94
CA ALA A 11 23.33 -7.13 -1.12
C ALA A 11 23.88 -6.35 0.11
N ILE A 12 23.00 -5.69 0.89
CA ILE A 12 23.36 -4.91 2.07
C ILE A 12 23.38 -5.80 3.33
N GLY A 13 22.53 -6.81 3.34
CA GLY A 13 22.30 -7.69 4.48
C GLY A 13 21.05 -7.31 5.32
N PRO A 14 20.46 -8.30 6.00
CA PRO A 14 19.15 -8.15 6.66
C PRO A 14 19.13 -7.17 7.84
N ASP A 15 20.30 -6.86 8.40
CA ASP A 15 20.40 -5.95 9.56
C ASP A 15 20.38 -4.48 9.16
N GLY A 16 20.44 -4.16 7.85
CA GLY A 16 20.60 -2.79 7.37
C GLY A 16 19.34 -2.17 6.79
N LEU A 17 18.43 -2.97 6.21
CA LEU A 17 17.25 -2.50 5.49
C LEU A 17 16.05 -3.41 5.74
N GLY A 18 14.85 -2.78 5.77
CA GLY A 18 13.58 -3.47 5.69
C GLY A 18 12.79 -3.03 4.47
N LEU A 19 11.75 -3.77 4.15
CA LEU A 19 10.86 -3.49 3.02
C LEU A 19 9.68 -2.65 3.48
N LEU A 20 9.50 -1.47 2.88
CA LEU A 20 8.23 -0.76 2.87
C LEU A 20 7.42 -1.24 1.66
N VAL A 21 6.24 -1.77 1.90
CA VAL A 21 5.31 -2.21 0.85
C VAL A 21 4.19 -1.19 0.67
N ASP A 22 3.77 -0.97 -0.57
CA ASP A 22 2.73 0.00 -0.90
C ASP A 22 1.79 -0.60 -1.96
N SER A 23 0.49 -0.61 -1.70
CA SER A 23 -0.53 -1.17 -2.60
C SER A 23 -0.50 -0.53 -4.00
N TYR A 24 -0.23 0.77 -4.09
CA TYR A 24 -0.15 1.49 -5.35
C TYR A 24 1.10 1.10 -6.15
N HIS A 25 2.24 1.00 -5.48
CA HIS A 25 3.49 0.61 -6.15
C HIS A 25 3.52 -0.86 -6.56
N LEU A 26 2.83 -1.75 -5.87
CA LEU A 26 2.62 -3.11 -6.35
C LEU A 26 1.85 -3.09 -7.68
N ASP A 27 0.75 -2.33 -7.76
CA ASP A 27 -0.04 -2.19 -8.99
C ASP A 27 0.78 -1.58 -10.15
N THR A 28 1.47 -0.45 -9.91
CA THR A 28 2.26 0.23 -10.97
C THR A 28 3.41 -0.61 -11.50
N THR A 29 3.87 -1.59 -10.75
CA THR A 29 4.89 -2.56 -11.17
C THR A 29 4.28 -3.90 -11.61
N SER A 30 2.96 -3.99 -11.75
CA SER A 30 2.23 -5.20 -12.09
C SER A 30 2.60 -6.40 -11.21
N THR A 31 2.81 -6.13 -9.91
CA THR A 31 3.18 -7.13 -8.92
C THR A 31 1.95 -7.50 -8.10
N ASP A 32 1.57 -8.78 -8.10
CA ASP A 32 0.51 -9.28 -7.24
C ASP A 32 0.94 -9.26 -5.77
N ALA A 33 0.04 -8.88 -4.86
CA ALA A 33 0.33 -8.87 -3.42
C ALA A 33 0.75 -10.24 -2.89
N ALA A 34 0.30 -11.34 -3.48
CA ALA A 34 0.71 -12.69 -3.12
C ALA A 34 2.23 -12.93 -3.23
N ALA A 35 2.95 -12.10 -4.03
CA ALA A 35 4.41 -12.15 -4.09
C ALA A 35 5.08 -11.80 -2.75
N LEU A 36 4.36 -11.20 -1.80
CA LEU A 36 4.85 -10.90 -0.46
C LEU A 36 4.81 -12.12 0.48
N LEU A 37 3.99 -13.13 0.20
CA LEU A 37 3.78 -14.29 1.10
C LEU A 37 5.09 -15.02 1.50
N PRO A 38 6.08 -15.21 0.59
CA PRO A 38 7.32 -15.89 0.96
C PRO A 38 8.25 -15.07 1.86
N LEU A 39 8.02 -13.75 1.99
CA LEU A 39 8.97 -12.85 2.65
C LEU A 39 8.86 -12.89 4.17
N GLY A 40 7.69 -13.26 4.70
CA GLY A 40 7.42 -13.22 6.14
C GLY A 40 7.27 -11.78 6.67
N ASP A 41 6.89 -11.67 7.94
CA ASP A 41 6.67 -10.39 8.63
C ASP A 41 7.96 -9.66 8.99
N ALA A 42 9.04 -10.40 9.26
CA ALA A 42 10.31 -9.82 9.72
C ALA A 42 10.97 -8.87 8.72
N LEU A 43 10.72 -9.07 7.41
CA LEU A 43 11.28 -8.22 6.37
C LEU A 43 10.44 -6.96 6.13
N ILE A 44 9.12 -7.01 6.35
CA ILE A 44 8.21 -5.90 6.09
C ILE A 44 8.14 -4.98 7.29
N VAL A 45 8.85 -3.88 7.24
CA VAL A 45 8.94 -2.91 8.34
C VAL A 45 7.83 -1.86 8.33
N HIS A 46 7.21 -1.63 7.18
CA HIS A 46 6.10 -0.67 7.04
C HIS A 46 5.20 -1.04 5.86
N ALA A 47 3.92 -0.67 5.96
CA ALA A 47 2.98 -0.89 4.88
C ALA A 47 2.15 0.39 4.62
N HIS A 48 2.07 0.78 3.35
CA HIS A 48 1.17 1.83 2.87
C HIS A 48 -0.04 1.21 2.17
N ILE A 49 -1.18 1.84 2.37
CA ILE A 49 -2.42 1.49 1.68
C ILE A 49 -3.05 2.74 1.08
N ASN A 50 -3.35 2.67 -0.18
CA ASN A 50 -4.10 3.66 -0.95
C ASN A 50 -4.69 2.97 -2.17
N ASP A 51 -5.58 3.63 -2.89
CA ASP A 51 -6.23 3.08 -4.08
C ASP A 51 -5.86 3.90 -5.32
N ALA A 52 -6.06 3.33 -6.49
CA ALA A 52 -5.89 4.01 -7.78
C ALA A 52 -7.27 4.38 -8.34
N GLY A 53 -7.41 5.60 -8.82
CA GLY A 53 -8.65 6.04 -9.48
C GLY A 53 -9.05 5.08 -10.61
N SER A 54 -10.35 4.94 -10.86
CA SER A 54 -10.91 3.96 -11.82
C SER A 54 -10.35 4.08 -13.23
N GLU A 55 -9.99 5.29 -13.64
CA GLU A 55 -9.45 5.57 -14.99
C GLU A 55 -7.92 5.46 -15.07
N THR A 56 -7.25 5.16 -13.93
CA THR A 56 -5.79 5.03 -13.87
C THR A 56 -5.38 3.60 -14.19
N THR A 57 -4.43 3.43 -15.12
CA THR A 57 -3.77 2.15 -15.38
C THR A 57 -2.38 2.15 -14.74
N ALA A 58 -1.73 0.99 -14.66
CA ALA A 58 -0.35 0.89 -14.15
C ALA A 58 0.62 1.79 -14.94
N GLU A 59 0.42 1.90 -16.27
CA GLU A 59 1.28 2.70 -17.16
C GLU A 59 1.03 4.21 -17.05
N THR A 60 -0.18 4.62 -16.67
CA THR A 60 -0.57 6.04 -16.58
C THR A 60 -0.58 6.56 -15.14
N ALA A 61 -0.23 5.72 -14.18
CA ALA A 61 -0.27 6.03 -12.77
C ALA A 61 0.75 7.11 -12.38
N LEU A 62 0.24 8.15 -11.72
CA LEU A 62 1.01 9.21 -11.09
C LEU A 62 0.59 9.31 -9.62
N ASP A 63 1.46 9.80 -8.75
CA ASP A 63 1.16 9.93 -7.31
C ASP A 63 -0.16 10.68 -7.04
N GLY A 64 -0.46 11.70 -7.84
CA GLY A 64 -1.70 12.47 -7.73
C GLY A 64 -2.98 11.74 -8.14
N ASN A 65 -2.89 10.53 -8.68
CA ASN A 65 -4.03 9.69 -9.02
C ASN A 65 -4.48 8.77 -7.88
N ARG A 66 -3.80 8.83 -6.74
CA ARG A 66 -4.18 8.05 -5.55
C ARG A 66 -5.50 8.57 -5.00
N VAL A 67 -6.33 7.65 -4.56
CA VAL A 67 -7.61 7.93 -3.92
C VAL A 67 -7.72 7.15 -2.60
N LEU A 68 -8.73 7.47 -1.79
CA LEU A 68 -8.96 6.77 -0.53
C LEU A 68 -9.15 5.26 -0.77
N PRO A 69 -8.64 4.42 0.14
CA PRO A 69 -8.84 2.98 0.07
C PRO A 69 -10.31 2.59 -0.12
N GLY A 70 -10.59 1.76 -1.13
CA GLY A 70 -11.93 1.34 -1.50
C GLY A 70 -12.72 2.33 -2.36
N ALA A 71 -12.12 3.45 -2.78
CA ALA A 71 -12.71 4.40 -3.72
C ALA A 71 -12.23 4.22 -5.18
N GLY A 72 -11.34 3.27 -5.42
CA GLY A 72 -10.73 3.02 -6.72
C GLY A 72 -10.88 1.58 -7.20
N ARG A 73 -9.85 1.09 -7.91
CA ARG A 73 -9.87 -0.18 -8.64
C ARG A 73 -8.94 -1.27 -8.07
N LEU A 74 -8.07 -0.94 -7.10
CA LEU A 74 -7.09 -1.90 -6.62
C LEU A 74 -7.75 -3.02 -5.79
N PRO A 75 -7.24 -4.25 -5.85
CA PRO A 75 -7.75 -5.37 -5.07
C PRO A 75 -7.30 -5.29 -3.60
N LEU A 76 -7.65 -4.19 -2.89
CA LEU A 76 -7.13 -3.89 -1.56
C LEU A 76 -7.49 -4.92 -0.51
N GLN A 77 -8.64 -5.59 -0.62
CA GLN A 77 -8.96 -6.68 0.30
C GLN A 77 -7.95 -7.80 0.18
N HIS A 78 -7.55 -8.17 -1.04
CA HIS A 78 -6.50 -9.17 -1.25
C HIS A 78 -5.16 -8.73 -0.64
N TYR A 79 -4.77 -7.45 -0.81
CA TYR A 79 -3.56 -6.90 -0.19
C TYR A 79 -3.60 -7.02 1.34
N VAL A 80 -4.71 -6.61 1.97
CA VAL A 80 -4.90 -6.73 3.43
C VAL A 80 -4.86 -8.19 3.90
N ASP A 81 -5.50 -9.10 3.16
CA ASP A 81 -5.53 -10.53 3.50
C ASP A 81 -4.12 -11.15 3.41
N VAL A 82 -3.32 -10.74 2.43
CA VAL A 82 -1.91 -11.15 2.33
C VAL A 82 -1.10 -10.65 3.51
N LEU A 83 -1.22 -9.37 3.90
CA LEU A 83 -0.53 -8.84 5.08
C LEU A 83 -0.91 -9.59 6.35
N LYS A 84 -2.20 -9.92 6.53
CA LYS A 84 -2.66 -10.76 7.65
C LYS A 84 -2.07 -12.18 7.59
N ALA A 85 -2.03 -12.79 6.41
CA ALA A 85 -1.49 -14.13 6.21
C ALA A 85 0.02 -14.24 6.53
N ILE A 86 0.76 -13.16 6.25
CA ILE A 86 2.19 -13.05 6.61
C ILE A 86 2.38 -12.90 8.14
N GLY A 87 1.36 -12.44 8.86
CA GLY A 87 1.44 -12.09 10.28
C GLY A 87 1.90 -10.66 10.52
N TYR A 88 1.82 -9.77 9.49
CA TYR A 88 2.22 -8.38 9.64
C TYR A 88 1.38 -7.69 10.73
N SER A 89 2.07 -7.15 11.75
CA SER A 89 1.46 -6.47 12.89
C SER A 89 1.90 -5.00 13.04
N GLY A 90 2.61 -4.48 12.06
CA GLY A 90 3.03 -3.08 12.00
C GLY A 90 1.92 -2.12 11.60
N PHE A 91 2.27 -0.87 11.41
CA PHE A 91 1.31 0.16 10.98
C PHE A 91 0.94 0.00 9.51
N LEU A 92 -0.35 0.10 9.22
CA LEU A 92 -0.89 0.26 7.86
C LEU A 92 -1.26 1.74 7.67
N CYS A 93 -0.41 2.46 6.95
CA CYS A 93 -0.53 3.91 6.78
C CYS A 93 -1.26 4.24 5.48
N CYS A 94 -2.31 5.05 5.55
CA CYS A 94 -2.97 5.57 4.35
C CYS A 94 -2.15 6.73 3.77
N GLU A 95 -1.58 6.52 2.56
CA GLU A 95 -0.75 7.52 1.87
C GLU A 95 -1.42 8.01 0.57
N VAL A 96 -2.41 8.88 0.69
CA VAL A 96 -3.11 9.46 -0.47
C VAL A 96 -2.49 10.81 -0.83
N LEU A 97 -1.64 10.82 -1.85
CA LEU A 97 -1.04 12.03 -2.42
C LEU A 97 -1.96 12.55 -3.52
N THR A 98 -2.85 13.47 -3.18
CA THR A 98 -3.85 14.01 -4.11
C THR A 98 -3.88 15.54 -4.04
N PRO A 99 -4.05 16.24 -5.18
CA PRO A 99 -4.28 17.68 -5.18
C PRO A 99 -5.67 18.07 -4.63
N THR A 100 -6.60 17.12 -4.56
CA THR A 100 -7.96 17.34 -4.04
C THR A 100 -7.99 17.07 -2.54
N PRO A 101 -8.44 18.02 -1.71
CA PRO A 101 -8.57 17.79 -0.26
C PRO A 101 -9.44 16.58 0.05
N LEU A 102 -9.00 15.74 0.98
CA LEU A 102 -9.73 14.54 1.42
C LEU A 102 -10.92 14.86 2.34
N GLY A 103 -11.14 16.14 2.63
CA GLY A 103 -12.25 16.67 3.41
C GLY A 103 -12.11 18.18 3.60
N PRO A 104 -13.20 18.88 4.02
CA PRO A 104 -13.20 20.33 4.21
C PRO A 104 -12.22 20.81 5.29
N THR A 105 -11.98 19.98 6.30
CA THR A 105 -11.02 20.23 7.38
C THR A 105 -10.07 19.05 7.57
N PRO A 106 -8.93 19.25 8.26
CA PRO A 106 -8.05 18.14 8.62
C PRO A 106 -8.74 17.01 9.42
N THR A 107 -9.69 17.37 10.27
CA THR A 107 -10.49 16.41 11.03
C THR A 107 -11.39 15.59 10.12
N ASP A 108 -12.05 16.22 9.14
CA ASP A 108 -12.88 15.52 8.18
C ASP A 108 -12.02 14.58 7.30
N ALA A 109 -10.85 15.03 6.87
CA ALA A 109 -9.91 14.20 6.12
C ALA A 109 -9.51 12.94 6.93
N ALA A 110 -9.14 13.13 8.21
CA ALA A 110 -8.80 12.01 9.10
C ALA A 110 -9.98 11.04 9.31
N ASN A 111 -11.20 11.57 9.44
CA ASN A 111 -12.41 10.75 9.56
C ASN A 111 -12.70 9.96 8.28
N ASN A 112 -12.53 10.57 7.11
CA ASN A 112 -12.74 9.91 5.82
C ASN A 112 -11.72 8.79 5.60
N ILE A 113 -10.45 9.01 5.95
CA ILE A 113 -9.42 7.97 5.93
C ILE A 113 -9.79 6.81 6.86
N ARG A 114 -10.14 7.10 8.11
CA ARG A 114 -10.54 6.08 9.09
C ARG A 114 -11.73 5.26 8.61
N GLU A 115 -12.75 5.92 8.04
CA GLU A 115 -13.94 5.26 7.50
C GLU A 115 -13.58 4.34 6.33
N SER A 116 -12.70 4.78 5.43
CA SER A 116 -12.25 3.97 4.30
C SER A 116 -11.52 2.68 4.75
N LEU A 117 -10.64 2.81 5.74
CA LEU A 117 -9.90 1.66 6.30
C LEU A 117 -10.83 0.67 7.01
N ARG A 118 -11.80 1.16 7.80
CA ARG A 118 -12.78 0.30 8.47
C ARG A 118 -13.58 -0.58 7.53
N LYS A 119 -13.87 -0.11 6.31
CA LYS A 119 -14.57 -0.91 5.28
C LYS A 119 -13.74 -2.09 4.80
N LEU A 120 -12.43 -2.04 4.93
CA LEU A 120 -11.49 -3.12 4.62
C LEU A 120 -11.19 -4.03 5.83
N GLY A 121 -11.82 -3.78 6.97
CA GLY A 121 -11.63 -4.58 8.18
C GLY A 121 -10.26 -4.36 8.86
N VAL A 122 -9.73 -3.14 8.75
CA VAL A 122 -8.46 -2.70 9.37
C VAL A 122 -8.67 -1.42 10.15
#